data_a183d3db14ffe084598402326da4a137
#
_entry.id   a183d3db14ffe084598402326da4a137
#
_cell.length_a   1.000
_cell.length_b   1.000
_cell.length_c   1.000
_cell.angle_alpha   90.00
_cell.angle_beta   90.00
_cell.angle_gamma   90.00
#
_symmetry.space_group_name_H-M   'P 1'
#
loop_
_entity.id
_entity.type
_entity.pdbx_description
1 polymer ?
#
loop_
_entity_poly.entity_id
_entity_poly.type
_entity_poly.pdbx_seq_one_letter_code
_entity_poly.pdbx_strand_id
1 'polypeptide(L)'
;EHGIIGDEKESLERTLTLLPDLEDKQYSVRREQTLIVAENWRNTRRKDMMPAFQKNKVRPGLLIDAIDETLESIGGGIVTNEQFAASHEALLPGINSNNNSYLRAAGGSEGWGVGAAVGAKLAAEDIPVVGFVGDGSLYYADSGLWTASHHNIPLLYVITNNGAYGIV
;
A
#
# COMPACT_ATOMS: atom_id res chain seq x y z
N GLU A 1 -16.86 -23.70 3.29
CA GLU A 1 -16.36 -22.86 2.19
C GLU A 1 -17.16 -23.21 0.91
N HIS A 2 -17.62 -22.19 0.22
CA HIS A 2 -18.37 -22.35 -1.03
C HIS A 2 -17.58 -21.68 -2.16
N GLY A 3 -17.23 -22.45 -3.20
CA GLY A 3 -16.61 -21.95 -4.42
C GLY A 3 -17.69 -21.62 -5.45
N ILE A 4 -17.52 -20.50 -6.16
CA ILE A 4 -18.37 -20.10 -7.27
C ILE A 4 -17.52 -20.14 -8.53
N ILE A 5 -17.96 -20.88 -9.54
CA ILE A 5 -17.32 -20.92 -10.86
C ILE A 5 -18.26 -20.23 -11.84
N GLY A 6 -17.79 -19.14 -12.46
CA GLY A 6 -18.59 -18.38 -13.42
C GLY A 6 -17.90 -17.11 -13.87
N ASP A 7 -18.59 -16.29 -14.67
CA ASP A 7 -18.14 -14.95 -15.02
C ASP A 7 -18.12 -14.06 -13.76
N GLU A 8 -17.00 -13.40 -13.53
CA GLU A 8 -16.77 -12.62 -12.30
C GLU A 8 -17.73 -11.44 -12.21
N LYS A 9 -17.94 -10.72 -13.30
CA LYS A 9 -18.81 -9.54 -13.35
C LYS A 9 -20.26 -9.94 -13.09
N GLU A 10 -20.76 -10.94 -13.81
CA GLU A 10 -22.13 -11.44 -13.67
C GLU A 10 -22.38 -11.98 -12.25
N SER A 11 -21.40 -12.70 -11.69
CA SER A 11 -21.47 -13.23 -10.32
C SER A 11 -21.55 -12.10 -9.29
N LEU A 12 -20.75 -11.03 -9.44
CA LEU A 12 -20.78 -9.87 -8.57
C LEU A 12 -22.08 -9.07 -8.71
N GLU A 13 -22.55 -8.81 -9.92
CA GLU A 13 -23.80 -8.12 -10.18
C GLU A 13 -24.97 -8.87 -9.53
N ARG A 14 -25.03 -10.19 -9.71
CA ARG A 14 -26.05 -11.02 -9.06
C ARG A 14 -25.95 -11.01 -7.54
N THR A 15 -24.72 -11.05 -7.00
CA THR A 15 -24.50 -10.94 -5.55
C THR A 15 -25.04 -9.63 -5.02
N LEU A 16 -24.77 -8.51 -5.69
CA LEU A 16 -25.29 -7.20 -5.29
C LEU A 16 -26.83 -7.16 -5.23
N THR A 17 -27.51 -7.83 -6.16
CA THR A 17 -28.99 -7.90 -6.14
C THR A 17 -29.56 -8.74 -5.01
N LEU A 18 -28.75 -9.62 -4.41
CA LEU A 18 -29.13 -10.50 -3.31
C LEU A 18 -28.76 -9.94 -1.94
N LEU A 19 -27.90 -8.91 -1.91
CA LEU A 19 -27.55 -8.26 -0.66
C LEU A 19 -28.74 -7.45 -0.13
N PRO A 20 -29.04 -7.57 1.16
CA PRO A 20 -30.04 -6.72 1.78
C PRO A 20 -29.59 -5.26 1.77
N ASP A 21 -30.53 -4.35 1.91
CA ASP A 21 -30.24 -2.92 1.96
C ASP A 21 -29.21 -2.63 3.07
N LEU A 22 -28.10 -2.02 2.68
CA LEU A 22 -26.94 -1.78 3.57
C LEU A 22 -27.18 -0.72 4.65
N GLU A 23 -28.36 -0.10 4.68
CA GLU A 23 -28.79 0.83 5.74
C GLU A 23 -29.23 0.16 7.04
N ASP A 24 -29.18 -1.17 7.11
CA ASP A 24 -29.51 -1.89 8.34
C ASP A 24 -28.52 -1.53 9.47
N LYS A 25 -29.08 -1.23 10.65
CA LYS A 25 -28.33 -0.91 11.88
C LYS A 25 -27.25 -1.95 12.22
N GLN A 26 -27.45 -3.21 11.86
CA GLN A 26 -26.47 -4.27 12.07
C GLN A 26 -25.16 -4.03 11.32
N TYR A 27 -25.21 -3.47 10.13
CA TYR A 27 -24.01 -3.19 9.33
C TYR A 27 -23.23 -1.99 9.88
N SER A 28 -23.93 -0.96 10.35
CA SER A 28 -23.31 0.20 10.98
C SER A 28 -22.59 -0.17 12.28
N VAL A 29 -23.19 -0.99 13.13
CA VAL A 29 -22.58 -1.50 14.37
C VAL A 29 -21.36 -2.38 14.05
N ARG A 30 -21.47 -3.28 13.07
CA ARG A 30 -20.35 -4.14 12.66
C ARG A 30 -19.19 -3.32 12.09
N ARG A 31 -19.48 -2.31 11.28
CA ARG A 31 -18.48 -1.40 10.75
C ARG A 31 -17.73 -0.68 11.87
N GLU A 32 -18.45 -0.11 12.83
CA GLU A 32 -17.87 0.58 13.98
C GLU A 32 -16.97 -0.35 14.81
N GLN A 33 -17.44 -1.55 15.11
CA GLN A 33 -16.64 -2.57 15.81
C GLN A 33 -15.38 -2.93 15.04
N THR A 34 -15.47 -3.07 13.72
CA THR A 34 -14.32 -3.38 12.86
C THR A 34 -13.29 -2.25 12.89
N LEU A 35 -13.73 -1.00 12.86
CA LEU A 35 -12.84 0.17 12.95
C LEU A 35 -12.10 0.22 14.29
N ILE A 36 -12.80 -0.04 15.40
CA ILE A 36 -12.20 -0.10 16.74
C ILE A 36 -11.13 -1.22 16.81
N VAL A 37 -11.44 -2.39 16.29
CA VAL A 37 -10.48 -3.52 16.26
C VAL A 37 -9.26 -3.17 15.41
N ALA A 38 -9.46 -2.56 14.24
CA ALA A 38 -8.40 -2.15 13.35
C ALA A 38 -7.48 -1.10 13.98
N GLU A 39 -8.05 -0.11 14.67
CA GLU A 39 -7.30 0.92 15.39
C GLU A 39 -6.49 0.34 16.55
N ASN A 40 -7.10 -0.51 17.37
CA ASN A 40 -6.40 -1.20 18.46
C ASN A 40 -5.24 -2.06 17.94
N TRP A 41 -5.45 -2.78 16.85
CA TRP A 41 -4.40 -3.58 16.20
C TRP A 41 -3.25 -2.70 15.70
N ARG A 42 -3.55 -1.57 15.07
CA ARG A 42 -2.56 -0.60 14.59
C ARG A 42 -1.70 -0.06 15.75
N ASN A 43 -2.35 0.36 16.84
CA ASN A 43 -1.67 0.90 18.00
C ASN A 43 -0.77 -0.13 18.66
N THR A 44 -1.21 -1.38 18.75
CA THR A 44 -0.40 -2.49 19.30
C THR A 44 0.78 -2.76 18.38
N ARG A 45 0.57 -2.90 17.08
CA ARG A 45 1.63 -3.10 16.08
C ARG A 45 2.70 -2.01 16.16
N ARG A 46 2.29 -0.75 16.24
CA ARG A 46 3.20 0.38 16.35
C ARG A 46 4.08 0.31 17.61
N LYS A 47 3.49 -0.05 18.76
CA LYS A 47 4.23 -0.26 20.01
C LYS A 47 5.28 -1.37 19.88
N ASP A 48 4.94 -2.46 19.20
CA ASP A 48 5.82 -3.60 19.00
C ASP A 48 6.99 -3.30 18.05
N MET A 49 6.83 -2.35 17.14
CA MET A 49 7.87 -1.92 16.20
C MET A 49 8.84 -0.88 16.77
N MET A 50 8.42 -0.07 17.73
CA MET A 50 9.23 1.02 18.32
C MET A 50 10.56 0.58 18.95
N PRO A 51 10.68 -0.58 19.63
CA PRO A 51 11.98 -1.01 20.17
C PRO A 51 13.07 -1.24 19.12
N ALA A 52 12.68 -1.60 17.89
CA ALA A 52 13.64 -1.72 16.78
C ALA A 52 14.16 -0.34 16.34
N PHE A 53 13.30 0.66 16.28
CA PHE A 53 13.66 2.03 15.95
C PHE A 53 14.65 2.63 16.97
N GLN A 54 14.45 2.38 18.25
CA GLN A 54 15.36 2.79 19.31
C GLN A 54 16.77 2.19 19.19
N LYS A 55 16.91 1.10 18.41
CA LYS A 55 18.20 0.46 18.11
C LYS A 55 18.78 0.88 16.75
N ASN A 56 18.36 2.02 16.21
CA ASN A 56 18.72 2.52 14.87
C ASN A 56 18.35 1.55 13.72
N LYS A 57 17.29 0.78 13.91
CA LYS A 57 16.71 -0.08 12.88
C LYS A 57 15.29 0.37 12.59
N VAL A 58 14.98 0.54 11.32
CA VAL A 58 13.62 0.90 10.89
C VAL A 58 12.91 -0.36 10.40
N ARG A 59 11.78 -0.65 10.99
CA ARG A 59 10.91 -1.73 10.49
C ARG A 59 10.05 -1.22 9.32
N PRO A 60 9.83 -2.03 8.30
CA PRO A 60 9.02 -1.63 7.13
C PRO A 60 7.61 -1.13 7.49
N GLY A 61 7.02 -1.68 8.53
CA GLY A 61 5.72 -1.22 9.02
C GLY A 61 5.71 0.21 9.54
N LEU A 62 6.80 0.68 10.18
CA LEU A 62 6.92 2.08 10.58
C LEU A 62 7.09 3.02 9.39
N LEU A 63 7.78 2.57 8.33
CA LEU A 63 7.93 3.36 7.11
C LEU A 63 6.59 3.54 6.41
N ILE A 64 5.82 2.48 6.23
CA ILE A 64 4.53 2.59 5.56
C ILE A 64 3.54 3.40 6.39
N ASP A 65 3.56 3.29 7.72
CA ASP A 65 2.75 4.12 8.61
C ASP A 65 3.13 5.60 8.47
N ALA A 66 4.43 5.94 8.38
CA ALA A 66 4.90 7.30 8.20
C ALA A 66 4.53 7.87 6.82
N ILE A 67 4.62 7.07 5.76
CA ILE A 67 4.18 7.45 4.42
C ILE A 67 2.67 7.74 4.44
N ASP A 68 1.89 6.85 5.03
CA ASP A 68 0.44 6.96 5.12
C ASP A 68 0.00 8.22 5.87
N GLU A 69 0.56 8.45 7.06
CA GLU A 69 0.27 9.63 7.88
C GLU A 69 0.69 10.94 7.17
N THR A 70 1.84 10.93 6.49
CA THR A 70 2.32 12.10 5.76
C THR A 70 1.40 12.45 4.60
N LEU A 71 1.05 11.47 3.79
CA LEU A 71 0.13 11.69 2.67
C LEU A 71 -1.25 12.13 3.15
N GLU A 72 -1.78 11.51 4.18
CA GLU A 72 -3.06 11.89 4.78
C GLU A 72 -3.06 13.36 5.25
N SER A 73 -1.95 13.83 5.84
CA SER A 73 -1.80 15.20 6.34
C SER A 73 -1.84 16.27 5.24
N ILE A 74 -1.56 15.89 4.00
CA ILE A 74 -1.55 16.79 2.83
C ILE A 74 -2.72 16.55 1.87
N GLY A 75 -3.72 15.78 2.29
CA GLY A 75 -4.94 15.54 1.51
C GLY A 75 -4.96 14.23 0.73
N GLY A 76 -3.99 13.35 0.95
CA GLY A 76 -3.89 12.04 0.33
C GLY A 76 -2.86 11.93 -0.78
N GLY A 77 -2.66 10.70 -1.27
CA GLY A 77 -1.69 10.41 -2.31
C GLY A 77 -1.80 8.99 -2.86
N ILE A 78 -0.89 8.66 -3.76
CA ILE A 78 -0.78 7.33 -4.36
C ILE A 78 0.53 6.71 -3.91
N VAL A 79 0.47 5.48 -3.44
CA VAL A 79 1.65 4.68 -3.08
C VAL A 79 1.75 3.48 -4.02
N THR A 80 2.83 3.37 -4.78
CA THR A 80 3.17 2.13 -5.47
C THR A 80 4.05 1.29 -4.56
N ASN A 81 3.53 0.18 -4.06
CA ASN A 81 4.19 -0.63 -3.05
C ASN A 81 4.77 -1.91 -3.67
N GLU A 82 6.09 -1.97 -3.71
CA GLU A 82 6.84 -3.13 -4.14
C GLU A 82 7.83 -3.56 -3.05
N GLN A 83 7.32 -4.25 -2.04
CA GLN A 83 8.08 -4.76 -0.90
C GLN A 83 7.90 -6.27 -0.80
N PHE A 84 8.84 -7.05 -1.34
CA PHE A 84 8.76 -8.52 -1.34
C PHE A 84 9.45 -9.16 -0.13
N ALA A 85 10.65 -8.67 0.20
CA ALA A 85 11.41 -9.20 1.33
C ALA A 85 11.00 -8.55 2.67
N ALA A 86 10.28 -7.45 2.62
CA ALA A 86 9.73 -6.88 3.84
C ALA A 86 8.62 -7.79 4.37
N SER A 87 8.65 -8.00 5.67
CA SER A 87 7.61 -8.71 6.39
C SER A 87 6.21 -8.24 5.97
N HIS A 88 5.20 -9.02 6.27
CA HIS A 88 3.79 -8.65 6.07
C HIS A 88 3.43 -7.25 6.57
N GLU A 89 4.26 -6.67 7.43
CA GLU A 89 4.09 -5.31 7.95
C GLU A 89 4.01 -4.23 6.87
N ALA A 90 4.86 -4.33 5.84
CA ALA A 90 4.85 -3.37 4.73
C ALA A 90 3.72 -3.61 3.70
N LEU A 91 3.03 -4.73 3.84
CA LEU A 91 1.92 -5.11 2.95
C LEU A 91 0.57 -4.60 3.44
N LEU A 92 0.51 -4.12 4.68
CA LEU A 92 -0.71 -3.66 5.32
C LEU A 92 -0.66 -2.12 5.41
N PRO A 93 -1.04 -1.42 4.33
CA PRO A 93 -1.20 0.03 4.39
C PRO A 93 -2.23 0.39 5.45
N GLY A 94 -2.17 1.62 5.89
CA GLY A 94 -3.11 2.12 6.88
C GLY A 94 -4.56 1.81 6.53
N ILE A 95 -5.17 0.92 7.28
CA ILE A 95 -6.55 0.43 7.03
C ILE A 95 -7.59 1.57 7.08
N ASN A 96 -7.22 2.73 7.61
CA ASN A 96 -8.09 3.88 7.79
C ASN A 96 -7.75 5.08 6.91
N SER A 97 -6.83 4.95 5.96
CA SER A 97 -6.61 6.03 5.01
C SER A 97 -7.76 6.04 4.00
N ASN A 98 -8.59 7.06 4.10
CA ASN A 98 -9.69 7.27 3.15
C ASN A 98 -9.21 8.01 1.89
N ASN A 99 -8.03 8.66 1.96
CA ASN A 99 -7.53 9.56 0.92
C ASN A 99 -6.31 9.00 0.18
N ASN A 100 -5.68 7.94 0.70
CA ASN A 100 -4.53 7.30 0.06
C ASN A 100 -4.94 6.10 -0.80
N SER A 101 -4.34 5.99 -1.98
CA SER A 101 -4.49 4.86 -2.89
C SER A 101 -3.22 4.01 -2.90
N TYR A 102 -3.37 2.69 -2.80
CA TYR A 102 -2.24 1.75 -2.81
C TYR A 102 -2.31 0.86 -4.04
N LEU A 103 -1.26 0.91 -4.84
CA LEU A 103 -1.10 0.11 -6.04
C LEU A 103 -0.04 -0.95 -5.82
N ARG A 104 -0.31 -2.18 -6.24
CA ARG A 104 0.62 -3.30 -6.18
C ARG A 104 0.57 -4.11 -7.47
N ALA A 105 1.72 -4.70 -7.83
CA ALA A 105 1.77 -5.62 -8.95
C ALA A 105 0.94 -6.88 -8.67
N ALA A 106 0.00 -7.19 -9.53
CA ALA A 106 -0.84 -8.38 -9.39
C ALA A 106 -0.04 -9.68 -9.53
N GLY A 107 1.01 -9.69 -10.34
CA GLY A 107 1.82 -10.87 -10.63
C GLY A 107 3.07 -11.02 -9.75
N GLY A 108 3.34 -10.13 -8.80
CA GLY A 108 4.55 -10.19 -7.96
C GLY A 108 5.85 -10.02 -8.75
N SER A 109 5.84 -9.31 -9.88
CA SER A 109 7.03 -9.07 -10.71
C SER A 109 7.90 -7.98 -10.11
N GLU A 110 9.17 -8.29 -9.87
CA GLU A 110 10.15 -7.31 -9.39
C GLU A 110 10.47 -6.26 -10.46
N GLY A 111 10.70 -5.02 -10.00
CA GLY A 111 10.93 -3.85 -10.86
C GLY A 111 9.68 -3.11 -11.30
N TRP A 112 8.50 -3.64 -10.99
CA TRP A 112 7.24 -2.98 -11.35
C TRP A 112 7.07 -1.61 -10.68
N GLY A 113 7.40 -1.50 -9.40
CA GLY A 113 7.10 -0.33 -8.56
C GLY A 113 7.74 0.97 -9.02
N VAL A 114 8.93 0.89 -9.60
CA VAL A 114 9.64 2.08 -10.10
C VAL A 114 8.90 2.69 -11.29
N GLY A 115 8.58 1.87 -12.29
CA GLY A 115 7.83 2.33 -13.47
C GLY A 115 6.38 2.69 -13.13
N ALA A 116 5.76 1.95 -12.23
CA ALA A 116 4.40 2.22 -11.78
C ALA A 116 4.27 3.59 -11.09
N ALA A 117 5.26 4.01 -10.29
CA ALA A 117 5.27 5.33 -9.66
C ALA A 117 5.32 6.45 -10.71
N VAL A 118 6.14 6.31 -11.75
CA VAL A 118 6.17 7.23 -12.89
C VAL A 118 4.81 7.26 -13.60
N GLY A 119 4.26 6.10 -13.92
CA GLY A 119 2.96 6.00 -14.58
C GLY A 119 1.81 6.59 -13.74
N ALA A 120 1.80 6.32 -12.44
CA ALA A 120 0.81 6.90 -11.54
C ALA A 120 0.89 8.43 -11.49
N LYS A 121 2.11 8.99 -11.47
CA LYS A 121 2.29 10.44 -11.47
C LYS A 121 1.88 11.10 -12.79
N LEU A 122 2.14 10.45 -13.91
CA LEU A 122 1.68 10.92 -15.22
C LEU A 122 0.15 10.86 -15.36
N ALA A 123 -0.49 9.86 -14.75
CA ALA A 123 -1.94 9.72 -14.78
C ALA A 123 -2.67 10.68 -13.80
N ALA A 124 -1.98 11.15 -12.78
CA ALA A 124 -2.54 11.98 -11.71
C ALA A 124 -1.53 13.08 -11.32
N GLU A 125 -1.36 14.06 -12.23
CA GLU A 125 -0.30 15.07 -12.16
C GLU A 125 -0.34 15.93 -10.89
N ASP A 126 -1.51 16.19 -10.34
CA ASP A 126 -1.70 17.02 -9.13
C ASP A 126 -1.62 16.22 -7.83
N ILE A 127 -1.62 14.88 -7.90
CA ILE A 127 -1.63 14.02 -6.73
C ILE A 127 -0.20 13.64 -6.33
N PRO A 128 0.17 13.72 -5.04
CA PRO A 128 1.44 13.21 -4.56
C PRO A 128 1.60 11.71 -4.82
N VAL A 129 2.76 11.29 -5.29
CA VAL A 129 3.06 9.87 -5.56
C VAL A 129 4.32 9.47 -4.82
N VAL A 130 4.24 8.33 -4.13
CA VAL A 130 5.37 7.69 -3.44
C VAL A 130 5.59 6.29 -4.02
N GLY A 131 6.78 6.07 -4.58
CA GLY A 131 7.27 4.74 -4.92
C GLY A 131 7.94 4.12 -3.69
N PHE A 132 7.31 3.13 -3.07
CA PHE A 132 7.86 2.39 -1.94
C PHE A 132 8.44 1.07 -2.43
N VAL A 133 9.77 1.01 -2.58
CA VAL A 133 10.47 -0.03 -3.35
C VAL A 133 11.64 -0.58 -2.55
N GLY A 134 11.92 -1.87 -2.70
CA GLY A 134 13.14 -2.50 -2.18
C GLY A 134 14.36 -2.12 -3.02
N ASP A 135 15.55 -2.11 -2.42
CA ASP A 135 16.81 -1.82 -3.09
C ASP A 135 17.10 -2.82 -4.24
N GLY A 136 16.84 -4.11 -4.03
CA GLY A 136 16.94 -5.12 -5.07
C GLY A 136 15.98 -4.87 -6.23
N SER A 137 14.71 -4.61 -5.94
CA SER A 137 13.68 -4.31 -6.95
C SER A 137 13.99 -3.06 -7.76
N LEU A 138 14.64 -2.06 -7.15
CA LEU A 138 15.06 -0.85 -7.86
C LEU A 138 16.00 -1.16 -9.04
N TYR A 139 16.96 -2.08 -8.86
CA TYR A 139 17.92 -2.43 -9.90
C TYR A 139 17.31 -3.12 -11.13
N TYR A 140 16.11 -3.69 -11.01
CA TYR A 140 15.41 -4.26 -12.18
C TYR A 140 14.84 -3.19 -13.11
N ALA A 141 14.62 -1.96 -12.62
CA ALA A 141 13.97 -0.92 -13.39
C ALA A 141 14.48 0.51 -13.05
N ASP A 142 15.78 0.64 -12.80
CA ASP A 142 16.46 1.90 -12.48
C ASP A 142 16.29 2.97 -13.55
N SER A 143 16.07 2.56 -14.82
CA SER A 143 15.72 3.46 -15.93
C SER A 143 14.49 4.33 -15.65
N GLY A 144 13.60 3.91 -14.76
CA GLY A 144 12.47 4.73 -14.31
C GLY A 144 12.90 5.97 -13.55
N LEU A 145 14.03 5.93 -12.82
CA LEU A 145 14.61 7.11 -12.18
C LEU A 145 15.10 8.12 -13.22
N TRP A 146 15.78 7.62 -14.26
CA TRP A 146 16.20 8.46 -15.39
C TRP A 146 15.00 9.12 -16.06
N THR A 147 13.95 8.34 -16.33
CA THR A 147 12.71 8.84 -16.95
C THR A 147 12.09 9.94 -16.11
N ALA A 148 11.94 9.73 -14.81
CA ALA A 148 11.38 10.71 -13.89
C ALA A 148 12.20 12.00 -13.88
N SER A 149 13.53 11.89 -13.80
CA SER A 149 14.44 13.03 -13.81
C SER A 149 14.46 13.77 -15.14
N HIS A 150 14.59 13.04 -16.26
CA HIS A 150 14.68 13.62 -17.61
C HIS A 150 13.42 14.38 -18.03
N HIS A 151 12.26 13.88 -17.62
CA HIS A 151 10.96 14.46 -17.95
C HIS A 151 10.40 15.36 -16.84
N ASN A 152 11.18 15.64 -15.78
CA ASN A 152 10.75 16.45 -14.64
C ASN A 152 9.44 15.96 -14.00
N ILE A 153 9.29 14.65 -13.82
CA ILE A 153 8.13 14.03 -13.20
C ILE A 153 8.35 14.04 -11.67
N PRO A 154 7.67 14.90 -10.91
CA PRO A 154 7.92 15.08 -9.48
C PRO A 154 7.25 13.95 -8.68
N LEU A 155 8.05 13.03 -8.18
CA LEU A 155 7.60 11.95 -7.28
C LEU A 155 8.69 11.64 -6.25
N LEU A 156 8.31 10.94 -5.17
CA LEU A 156 9.24 10.51 -4.14
C LEU A 156 9.44 8.99 -4.21
N TYR A 157 10.70 8.54 -4.23
CA TYR A 157 11.02 7.14 -3.97
C TYR A 157 11.51 6.96 -2.54
N VAL A 158 10.90 6.03 -1.82
CA VAL A 158 11.37 5.54 -0.52
C VAL A 158 11.93 4.15 -0.73
N ILE A 159 13.25 4.05 -0.65
CA ILE A 159 13.96 2.79 -0.91
C ILE A 159 14.33 2.14 0.40
N THR A 160 13.88 0.89 0.59
CA THR A 160 14.29 0.06 1.73
C THR A 160 15.52 -0.73 1.35
N ASN A 161 16.61 -0.49 2.07
CA ASN A 161 17.84 -1.26 1.92
C ASN A 161 18.00 -2.20 3.12
N ASN A 162 17.83 -3.49 2.89
CA ASN A 162 18.01 -4.53 3.90
C ASN A 162 19.43 -5.14 3.90
N GLY A 163 20.27 -4.74 2.96
CA GLY A 163 21.64 -5.23 2.79
C GLY A 163 21.72 -6.69 2.32
N ALA A 164 20.62 -7.24 1.80
CA ALA A 164 20.55 -8.63 1.37
C ALA A 164 19.50 -8.80 0.25
N TYR A 165 19.67 -9.84 -0.55
CA TYR A 165 18.64 -10.31 -1.47
C TYR A 165 17.72 -11.30 -0.73
N GLY A 166 16.85 -10.76 0.13
CA GLY A 166 16.14 -11.54 1.15
C GLY A 166 14.85 -12.21 0.70
N ILE A 167 14.55 -12.20 -0.61
CA ILE A 167 13.37 -12.89 -1.15
C ILE A 167 13.63 -14.38 -1.42
N VAL A 168 14.87 -14.79 -1.50
CA VAL A 168 15.33 -16.17 -1.77
C VAL A 168 15.76 -16.86 -0.49
#